data_9b90134d4c4fc0ff8664775ace955d81
#
_entry.id   9b90134d4c4fc0ff8664775ace955d81
#
_cell.length_a   1.000
_cell.length_b   1.000
_cell.length_c   1.000
_cell.angle_alpha   90.00
_cell.angle_beta   90.00
_cell.angle_gamma   90.00
#
_symmetry.space_group_name_H-M   'P 1'
#
loop_
_entity.id
_entity.type
_entity.pdbx_description
1 polymer ?
#
loop_
_entity_poly.entity_id
_entity_poly.type
_entity_poly.pdbx_seq_one_letter_code
_entity_poly.pdbx_strand_id
1 'polypeptide(L)'
;MLTNTLMLVRTHPQDMAREDEFNEWYTGNHVPDVLHAPGLTAALRYKLAMTHIGEVPPYLALYYIDNDDATDANNGMMAYLNAPDPKRMVMPEATGQGDEWKIHGAGGGTRPGGLISVDTWAYYTKTLEVGENDVSPDNAAEGLLVTYTAPAADADVDALNKWYDWHMDDIISTPGIRGGARYKIASVNAGEATQFVGIFELETDDVEKVAGDLGATLATAPSGGIPTTESGASALDIFGFAYYKLESAPTKEHTLLP
;
A
#
# COMPACT_ATOMS: atom_id res chain seq x y z
N MET A 1 -1.97 16.57 3.88
CA MET A 1 -2.86 15.70 4.68
C MET A 1 -3.28 14.54 3.80
N LEU A 2 -3.10 13.32 4.25
CA LEU A 2 -3.53 12.13 3.52
C LEU A 2 -5.05 12.03 3.46
N THR A 3 -5.57 11.46 2.36
CA THR A 3 -7.00 11.12 2.24
C THR A 3 -7.41 10.09 3.29
N ASN A 4 -8.70 10.04 3.64
CA ASN A 4 -9.18 9.09 4.64
C ASN A 4 -9.27 7.67 4.10
N THR A 5 -9.40 7.49 2.79
CA THR A 5 -9.46 6.18 2.14
C THR A 5 -8.20 5.91 1.33
N LEU A 6 -7.66 4.73 1.51
CA LEU A 6 -6.52 4.18 0.79
C LEU A 6 -6.94 2.86 0.12
N MET A 7 -6.71 2.74 -1.18
CA MET A 7 -6.68 1.44 -1.85
C MET A 7 -5.23 0.99 -1.96
N LEU A 8 -4.93 -0.18 -1.40
CA LEU A 8 -3.61 -0.79 -1.37
C LEU A 8 -3.63 -2.05 -2.25
N VAL A 9 -2.69 -2.12 -3.19
CA VAL A 9 -2.55 -3.25 -4.10
C VAL A 9 -1.12 -3.77 -4.05
N ARG A 10 -0.94 -5.04 -3.67
CA ARG A 10 0.35 -5.75 -3.72
C ARG A 10 0.37 -6.66 -4.93
N THR A 11 1.44 -6.60 -5.69
CA THR A 11 1.54 -7.30 -6.97
C THR A 11 2.95 -7.81 -7.23
N HIS A 12 3.03 -8.74 -8.19
CA HIS A 12 4.29 -9.12 -8.80
C HIS A 12 4.08 -9.51 -10.27
N PRO A 13 5.11 -9.43 -11.14
CA PRO A 13 5.03 -10.02 -12.46
C PRO A 13 4.89 -11.55 -12.35
N GLN A 14 4.06 -12.18 -13.18
CA GLN A 14 3.94 -13.65 -13.18
C GLN A 14 5.25 -14.34 -13.58
N ASP A 15 6.04 -13.69 -14.41
CA ASP A 15 7.37 -14.10 -14.81
C ASP A 15 8.34 -12.94 -14.56
N MET A 16 9.29 -13.12 -13.66
CA MET A 16 10.30 -12.11 -13.33
C MET A 16 11.17 -11.74 -14.54
N ALA A 17 11.29 -12.59 -15.54
CA ALA A 17 11.97 -12.25 -16.79
C ALA A 17 11.24 -11.17 -17.61
N ARG A 18 9.98 -10.87 -17.25
CA ARG A 18 9.14 -9.83 -17.87
C ARG A 18 8.89 -8.64 -16.93
N GLU A 19 9.74 -8.45 -15.93
CA GLU A 19 9.59 -7.37 -14.94
C GLU A 19 9.58 -5.98 -15.60
N ASP A 20 10.44 -5.74 -16.57
CA ASP A 20 10.50 -4.47 -17.30
C ASP A 20 9.18 -4.19 -18.04
N GLU A 21 8.64 -5.18 -18.75
CA GLU A 21 7.36 -5.09 -19.45
C GLU A 21 6.20 -4.84 -18.48
N PHE A 22 6.21 -5.53 -17.33
CA PHE A 22 5.23 -5.32 -16.27
C PHE A 22 5.28 -3.88 -15.74
N ASN A 23 6.46 -3.34 -15.46
CA ASN A 23 6.60 -1.99 -14.94
C ASN A 23 6.22 -0.93 -15.97
N GLU A 24 6.62 -1.11 -17.23
CA GLU A 24 6.26 -0.22 -18.34
C GLU A 24 4.75 -0.16 -18.51
N TRP A 25 4.08 -1.30 -18.57
CA TRP A 25 2.63 -1.38 -18.69
C TRP A 25 1.92 -0.81 -17.45
N TYR A 26 2.36 -1.21 -16.25
CA TYR A 26 1.69 -0.81 -15.01
C TYR A 26 1.76 0.70 -14.80
N THR A 27 2.96 1.29 -14.97
CA THR A 27 3.20 2.72 -14.78
C THR A 27 2.62 3.56 -15.93
N GLY A 28 2.82 3.11 -17.17
CA GLY A 28 2.49 3.91 -18.35
C GLY A 28 1.04 3.80 -18.78
N ASN A 29 0.34 2.74 -18.42
CA ASN A 29 -1.01 2.47 -18.91
C ASN A 29 -2.01 2.20 -17.78
N HIS A 30 -1.73 1.20 -16.94
CA HIS A 30 -2.70 0.75 -15.95
C HIS A 30 -3.03 1.83 -14.91
N VAL A 31 -2.01 2.42 -14.28
CA VAL A 31 -2.23 3.44 -13.25
C VAL A 31 -2.86 4.70 -13.84
N PRO A 32 -2.39 5.26 -14.98
CA PRO A 32 -3.09 6.38 -15.63
C PRO A 32 -4.57 6.11 -15.89
N ASP A 33 -4.93 4.90 -16.38
CA ASP A 33 -6.33 4.52 -16.56
C ASP A 33 -7.11 4.50 -15.24
N VAL A 34 -6.57 3.87 -14.22
CA VAL A 34 -7.19 3.77 -12.89
C VAL A 34 -7.38 5.15 -12.24
N LEU A 35 -6.44 6.08 -12.44
CA LEU A 35 -6.53 7.45 -11.91
C LEU A 35 -7.73 8.27 -12.44
N HIS A 36 -8.39 7.81 -13.49
CA HIS A 36 -9.65 8.42 -13.95
C HIS A 36 -10.87 7.97 -13.15
N ALA A 37 -10.74 6.96 -12.29
CA ALA A 37 -11.84 6.53 -11.42
C ALA A 37 -12.25 7.66 -10.45
N PRO A 38 -13.55 7.72 -10.11
CA PRO A 38 -14.07 8.77 -9.22
C PRO A 38 -13.34 8.81 -7.87
N GLY A 39 -12.98 10.01 -7.43
CA GLY A 39 -12.34 10.24 -6.13
C GLY A 39 -10.84 9.95 -6.08
N LEU A 40 -10.23 9.35 -7.09
CA LEU A 40 -8.79 9.11 -7.15
C LEU A 40 -8.03 10.45 -7.25
N THR A 41 -7.16 10.71 -6.29
CA THR A 41 -6.36 11.95 -6.22
C THR A 41 -4.90 11.71 -6.56
N ALA A 42 -4.35 10.57 -6.18
CA ALA A 42 -2.97 10.20 -6.47
C ALA A 42 -2.79 8.67 -6.49
N ALA A 43 -1.76 8.22 -7.19
CA ALA A 43 -1.29 6.85 -7.17
C ALA A 43 0.25 6.85 -7.13
N LEU A 44 0.81 6.10 -6.20
CA LEU A 44 2.24 5.96 -6.03
C LEU A 44 2.61 4.49 -6.08
N ARG A 45 3.64 4.16 -6.83
CA ARG A 45 4.18 2.79 -6.92
C ARG A 45 5.54 2.70 -6.27
N TYR A 46 5.71 1.63 -5.53
CA TYR A 46 6.95 1.35 -4.81
C TYR A 46 7.42 -0.07 -5.10
N LYS A 47 8.73 -0.23 -5.16
CA LYS A 47 9.41 -1.53 -5.27
C LYS A 47 10.04 -1.90 -3.94
N LEU A 48 9.89 -3.16 -3.55
CA LEU A 48 10.49 -3.71 -2.33
C LEU A 48 12.02 -3.56 -2.38
N ALA A 49 12.56 -2.96 -1.34
CA ALA A 49 14.00 -2.81 -1.16
C ALA A 49 14.54 -3.75 -0.09
N MET A 50 13.82 -3.90 1.03
CA MET A 50 14.26 -4.73 2.14
C MET A 50 13.05 -5.25 2.93
N THR A 51 13.09 -6.51 3.34
CA THR A 51 12.15 -7.11 4.28
C THR A 51 12.84 -7.34 5.62
N HIS A 52 12.19 -6.93 6.70
CA HIS A 52 12.66 -7.17 8.05
C HIS A 52 11.88 -8.32 8.72
N ILE A 53 10.57 -8.39 8.49
CA ILE A 53 9.68 -9.46 8.99
C ILE A 53 8.74 -9.90 7.87
N GLY A 54 8.51 -11.21 7.78
CA GLY A 54 7.56 -11.83 6.86
C GLY A 54 8.03 -11.88 5.41
N GLU A 55 7.14 -12.35 4.55
CA GLU A 55 7.30 -12.33 3.10
C GLU A 55 6.29 -11.37 2.52
N VAL A 56 6.75 -10.42 1.71
CA VAL A 56 5.90 -9.42 1.08
C VAL A 56 6.16 -9.37 -0.41
N PRO A 57 5.14 -9.15 -1.25
CA PRO A 57 5.31 -9.02 -2.68
C PRO A 57 6.23 -7.86 -3.07
N PRO A 58 6.93 -7.96 -4.22
CA PRO A 58 7.95 -7.00 -4.62
C PRO A 58 7.40 -5.62 -4.99
N TYR A 59 6.11 -5.51 -5.33
CA TYR A 59 5.51 -4.24 -5.73
C TYR A 59 4.31 -3.88 -4.88
N LEU A 60 4.26 -2.61 -4.50
CA LEU A 60 3.19 -1.98 -3.75
C LEU A 60 2.67 -0.77 -4.54
N ALA A 61 1.38 -0.72 -4.80
CA ALA A 61 0.71 0.46 -5.34
C ALA A 61 -0.26 1.01 -4.30
N LEU A 62 -0.14 2.29 -4.00
CA LEU A 62 -0.99 3.04 -3.09
C LEU A 62 -1.83 4.02 -3.91
N TYR A 63 -3.14 3.92 -3.78
CA TYR A 63 -4.08 4.82 -4.42
C TYR A 63 -4.85 5.59 -3.36
N TYR A 64 -4.71 6.90 -3.38
CA TYR A 64 -5.33 7.81 -2.43
C TYR A 64 -6.67 8.29 -2.98
N ILE A 65 -7.72 8.14 -2.19
CA ILE A 65 -9.10 8.37 -2.62
C ILE A 65 -9.74 9.43 -1.73
N ASP A 66 -10.19 10.52 -2.32
CA ASP A 66 -10.97 11.57 -1.64
C ASP A 66 -12.42 11.11 -1.43
N ASN A 67 -12.55 10.21 -0.46
CA ASN A 67 -13.82 9.67 0.03
C ASN A 67 -13.64 9.19 1.47
N ASP A 68 -14.52 9.57 2.36
CA ASP A 68 -14.47 9.17 3.78
C ASP A 68 -15.02 7.76 4.03
N ASP A 69 -15.80 7.23 3.07
CA ASP A 69 -16.35 5.86 3.13
C ASP A 69 -15.60 4.95 2.15
N ALA A 70 -14.75 4.10 2.68
CA ALA A 70 -13.99 3.14 1.89
C ALA A 70 -14.86 2.12 1.15
N THR A 71 -16.07 1.82 1.64
CA THR A 71 -17.01 0.92 0.96
C THR A 71 -17.60 1.61 -0.27
N ASP A 72 -17.98 2.89 -0.12
CA ASP A 72 -18.48 3.69 -1.24
C ASP A 72 -17.37 3.92 -2.29
N ALA A 73 -16.15 4.21 -1.86
CA ALA A 73 -14.99 4.30 -2.73
C ALA A 73 -14.75 3.00 -3.53
N ASN A 74 -14.85 1.85 -2.88
CA ASN A 74 -14.75 0.55 -3.55
C ASN A 74 -15.87 0.36 -4.58
N ASN A 75 -17.11 0.66 -4.22
CA ASN A 75 -18.25 0.54 -5.13
C ASN A 75 -18.08 1.46 -6.36
N GLY A 76 -17.60 2.69 -6.15
CA GLY A 76 -17.29 3.64 -7.23
C GLY A 76 -16.20 3.12 -8.17
N MET A 77 -15.12 2.57 -7.61
CA MET A 77 -14.05 1.94 -8.38
C MET A 77 -14.58 0.75 -9.18
N MET A 78 -15.34 -0.15 -8.55
CA MET A 78 -15.91 -1.31 -9.23
C MET A 78 -16.86 -0.92 -10.36
N ALA A 79 -17.69 0.11 -10.14
CA ALA A 79 -18.56 0.66 -11.18
C ALA A 79 -17.74 1.21 -12.36
N TYR A 80 -16.67 1.95 -12.07
CA TYR A 80 -15.74 2.47 -13.09
C TYR A 80 -15.06 1.34 -13.87
N LEU A 81 -14.49 0.35 -13.18
CA LEU A 81 -13.80 -0.77 -13.80
C LEU A 81 -14.72 -1.62 -14.69
N ASN A 82 -15.99 -1.72 -14.37
CA ASN A 82 -16.99 -2.48 -15.12
C ASN A 82 -17.72 -1.65 -16.20
N ALA A 83 -17.50 -0.34 -16.24
CA ALA A 83 -18.14 0.52 -17.25
C ALA A 83 -17.55 0.22 -18.65
N PRO A 84 -18.41 0.09 -19.67
CA PRO A 84 -17.93 0.00 -21.05
C PRO A 84 -17.38 1.34 -21.50
N ASP A 85 -16.08 1.51 -21.42
CA ASP A 85 -15.40 2.70 -21.96
C ASP A 85 -14.47 2.28 -23.09
N PRO A 86 -14.73 2.73 -24.32
CA PRO A 86 -13.87 2.44 -25.48
C PRO A 86 -12.50 3.11 -25.40
N LYS A 87 -12.31 4.08 -24.48
CA LYS A 87 -11.02 4.76 -24.27
C LYS A 87 -10.16 4.07 -23.23
N ARG A 88 -10.70 3.09 -22.49
CA ARG A 88 -9.90 2.37 -21.52
C ARG A 88 -8.88 1.51 -22.24
N MET A 89 -7.64 1.62 -21.79
CA MET A 89 -6.58 0.82 -22.36
C MET A 89 -6.84 -0.66 -22.07
N VAL A 90 -6.95 -1.43 -23.13
CA VAL A 90 -7.03 -2.88 -23.08
C VAL A 90 -5.69 -3.40 -22.58
N MET A 91 -5.71 -4.34 -21.65
CA MET A 91 -4.49 -5.00 -21.21
C MET A 91 -3.78 -5.64 -22.40
N PRO A 92 -2.44 -5.57 -22.49
CA PRO A 92 -1.69 -6.19 -23.56
C PRO A 92 -2.03 -7.69 -23.69
N GLU A 93 -1.89 -8.24 -24.87
CA GLU A 93 -2.06 -9.68 -25.13
C GLU A 93 -1.29 -10.56 -24.14
N ALA A 94 -0.14 -10.08 -23.69
CA ALA A 94 0.67 -10.68 -22.64
C ALA A 94 -0.08 -10.92 -21.32
N THR A 95 -1.17 -10.24 -21.05
CA THR A 95 -1.99 -10.41 -19.85
C THR A 95 -3.18 -11.33 -20.07
N GLY A 96 -3.29 -11.97 -21.23
CA GLY A 96 -4.35 -12.93 -21.53
C GLY A 96 -5.66 -12.32 -21.97
N GLN A 97 -5.68 -10.99 -22.26
CA GLN A 97 -6.67 -10.34 -23.09
C GLN A 97 -7.92 -9.66 -22.61
N GLY A 98 -8.20 -8.57 -23.29
CA GLY A 98 -9.47 -8.00 -23.70
C GLY A 98 -10.56 -7.96 -22.63
N ASP A 99 -11.65 -8.60 -22.89
CA ASP A 99 -12.82 -8.65 -22.00
C ASP A 99 -12.53 -9.30 -20.63
N GLU A 100 -11.43 -9.95 -20.48
CA GLU A 100 -11.01 -10.61 -19.26
C GLU A 100 -10.39 -9.67 -18.24
N TRP A 101 -9.95 -8.49 -18.66
CA TRP A 101 -9.65 -7.40 -17.77
C TRP A 101 -10.81 -7.04 -16.83
N LYS A 102 -12.05 -7.14 -17.32
CA LYS A 102 -13.27 -6.90 -16.52
C LYS A 102 -13.45 -7.88 -15.37
N ILE A 103 -12.67 -8.96 -15.32
CA ILE A 103 -12.77 -10.00 -14.30
C ILE A 103 -11.82 -9.75 -13.12
N HIS A 104 -10.91 -8.78 -13.20
CA HIS A 104 -10.07 -8.42 -12.07
C HIS A 104 -10.88 -7.94 -10.85
N GLY A 105 -12.13 -7.54 -11.05
CA GLY A 105 -13.02 -7.16 -9.96
C GLY A 105 -13.61 -8.30 -9.15
N ALA A 106 -13.59 -9.54 -9.62
CA ALA A 106 -14.37 -10.61 -9.00
C ALA A 106 -13.54 -11.72 -8.35
N GLY A 107 -12.33 -11.41 -7.87
CA GLY A 107 -11.62 -12.44 -7.14
C GLY A 107 -10.13 -12.50 -7.34
N GLY A 108 -9.53 -11.39 -7.70
CA GLY A 108 -8.10 -11.20 -7.83
C GLY A 108 -7.37 -12.52 -8.06
N GLY A 109 -6.86 -12.74 -9.16
CA GLY A 109 -6.26 -14.03 -9.42
C GLY A 109 -5.18 -13.88 -10.45
N THR A 110 -4.18 -14.69 -10.27
CA THR A 110 -3.17 -14.94 -11.27
C THR A 110 -3.82 -15.68 -12.43
N ARG A 111 -3.74 -15.14 -13.63
CA ARG A 111 -4.13 -15.87 -14.83
C ARG A 111 -2.91 -16.54 -15.44
N PRO A 112 -2.97 -17.80 -15.81
CA PRO A 112 -1.89 -18.46 -16.52
C PRO A 112 -1.51 -17.68 -17.78
N GLY A 113 -0.22 -17.33 -17.92
CA GLY A 113 0.32 -16.58 -19.05
C GLY A 113 0.07 -15.07 -19.02
N GLY A 114 -0.50 -14.54 -17.95
CA GLY A 114 -0.67 -13.10 -17.75
C GLY A 114 0.64 -12.38 -17.40
N LEU A 115 0.57 -11.05 -17.36
CA LEU A 115 1.71 -10.20 -16.99
C LEU A 115 1.79 -9.96 -15.49
N ILE A 116 0.65 -9.96 -14.80
CA ILE A 116 0.51 -9.55 -13.40
C ILE A 116 -0.12 -10.64 -12.53
N SER A 117 0.40 -10.80 -11.33
CA SER A 117 -0.27 -11.44 -10.19
C SER A 117 -0.67 -10.40 -9.17
N VAL A 118 -1.90 -10.48 -8.67
CA VAL A 118 -2.40 -9.63 -7.58
C VAL A 118 -2.41 -10.45 -6.30
N ASP A 119 -1.54 -10.09 -5.37
CA ASP A 119 -1.40 -10.78 -4.07
C ASP A 119 -2.39 -10.24 -3.05
N THR A 120 -2.65 -8.93 -3.12
CA THR A 120 -3.65 -8.27 -2.28
C THR A 120 -4.25 -7.10 -3.06
N TRP A 121 -5.56 -6.93 -2.96
CA TRP A 121 -6.27 -5.72 -3.32
C TRP A 121 -7.30 -5.41 -2.24
N ALA A 122 -7.04 -4.37 -1.47
CA ALA A 122 -7.83 -4.04 -0.30
C ALA A 122 -8.01 -2.54 -0.13
N TYR A 123 -9.09 -2.18 0.53
CA TYR A 123 -9.42 -0.81 0.93
C TYR A 123 -9.28 -0.65 2.43
N TYR A 124 -8.73 0.47 2.81
CA TYR A 124 -8.43 0.82 4.19
C TYR A 124 -8.95 2.20 4.51
N THR A 125 -9.38 2.40 5.75
CA THR A 125 -9.74 3.71 6.31
C THR A 125 -8.65 4.17 7.26
N LYS A 126 -8.22 5.42 7.12
CA LYS A 126 -7.22 6.04 8.00
C LYS A 126 -7.76 6.14 9.44
N THR A 127 -6.95 5.73 10.40
CA THR A 127 -7.30 5.78 11.84
C THR A 127 -6.42 6.75 12.62
N LEU A 128 -5.19 7.00 12.14
CA LEU A 128 -4.23 7.90 12.78
C LEU A 128 -3.29 8.46 11.71
N GLU A 129 -2.88 9.72 11.88
CA GLU A 129 -1.89 10.38 11.02
C GLU A 129 -0.97 11.23 11.88
N VAL A 130 0.35 11.17 11.62
CA VAL A 130 1.39 11.91 12.34
C VAL A 130 2.40 12.51 11.37
N GLY A 131 3.01 13.63 11.77
CA GLY A 131 4.03 14.29 10.96
C GLY A 131 3.49 14.96 9.69
N GLU A 132 4.41 15.19 8.75
CA GLU A 132 4.09 15.79 7.45
C GLU A 132 3.95 14.71 6.39
N ASN A 133 2.79 14.66 5.74
CA ASN A 133 2.50 13.68 4.70
C ASN A 133 2.06 14.41 3.42
N ASP A 134 2.68 14.10 2.32
CA ASP A 134 2.31 14.61 1.01
C ASP A 134 2.40 13.48 -0.03
N VAL A 135 1.26 13.19 -0.65
CA VAL A 135 1.11 12.13 -1.65
C VAL A 135 0.97 12.69 -3.06
N SER A 136 1.26 13.97 -3.25
CA SER A 136 1.31 14.52 -4.61
C SER A 136 2.43 13.86 -5.41
N PRO A 137 2.24 13.64 -6.72
CA PRO A 137 3.29 13.07 -7.57
C PRO A 137 4.60 13.86 -7.54
N ASP A 138 4.51 15.20 -7.36
CA ASP A 138 5.68 16.09 -7.35
C ASP A 138 6.46 16.06 -6.03
N ASN A 139 5.86 15.52 -4.97
CA ASN A 139 6.48 15.42 -3.63
C ASN A 139 6.28 14.02 -3.01
N ALA A 140 6.23 12.99 -3.85
CA ALA A 140 6.16 11.62 -3.40
C ALA A 140 7.36 11.27 -2.53
N ALA A 141 7.13 10.51 -1.46
CA ALA A 141 8.21 10.02 -0.60
C ALA A 141 9.18 9.15 -1.41
N GLU A 142 10.50 9.34 -1.22
CA GLU A 142 11.53 8.55 -1.90
C GLU A 142 11.52 7.07 -1.50
N GLY A 143 11.00 6.79 -0.31
CA GLY A 143 10.78 5.43 0.19
C GLY A 143 9.63 5.36 1.17
N LEU A 144 9.28 4.13 1.54
CA LEU A 144 8.29 3.83 2.58
C LEU A 144 8.83 2.80 3.56
N LEU A 145 8.46 2.97 4.82
CA LEU A 145 8.37 1.86 5.76
C LEU A 145 6.91 1.43 5.85
N VAL A 146 6.65 0.15 5.66
CA VAL A 146 5.30 -0.41 5.71
C VAL A 146 5.24 -1.57 6.71
N THR A 147 4.24 -1.52 7.60
CA THR A 147 3.96 -2.58 8.56
C THR A 147 2.59 -3.17 8.32
N TYR A 148 2.50 -4.50 8.39
CA TYR A 148 1.27 -5.28 8.21
C TYR A 148 0.97 -5.99 9.53
N THR A 149 -0.11 -5.59 10.22
CA THR A 149 -0.34 -6.00 11.61
C THR A 149 -1.80 -6.35 11.89
N ALA A 150 -2.02 -7.11 12.98
CA ALA A 150 -3.32 -7.26 13.61
C ALA A 150 -3.15 -7.31 15.14
N PRO A 151 -4.17 -6.97 15.95
CA PRO A 151 -4.17 -7.29 17.35
C PRO A 151 -4.13 -8.82 17.54
N ALA A 152 -3.36 -9.29 18.51
CA ALA A 152 -3.43 -10.69 18.91
C ALA A 152 -4.85 -11.03 19.43
N ALA A 153 -5.22 -12.30 19.40
CA ALA A 153 -6.59 -12.74 19.69
C ALA A 153 -7.09 -12.34 21.08
N ASP A 154 -6.17 -12.24 22.07
CA ASP A 154 -6.44 -11.89 23.46
C ASP A 154 -5.93 -10.48 23.83
N ALA A 155 -5.66 -9.63 22.82
CA ALA A 155 -5.18 -8.28 23.05
C ALA A 155 -6.27 -7.34 23.59
N ASP A 156 -5.90 -6.48 24.52
CA ASP A 156 -6.67 -5.28 24.85
C ASP A 156 -6.49 -4.26 23.71
N VAL A 157 -7.48 -4.21 22.81
CA VAL A 157 -7.43 -3.35 21.61
C VAL A 157 -7.39 -1.87 21.97
N ASP A 158 -8.06 -1.45 23.05
CA ASP A 158 -8.05 -0.05 23.49
C ASP A 158 -6.69 0.36 24.04
N ALA A 159 -6.06 -0.52 24.82
CA ALA A 159 -4.69 -0.31 25.29
C ALA A 159 -3.70 -0.29 24.12
N LEU A 160 -3.86 -1.17 23.14
CA LEU A 160 -3.03 -1.20 21.94
C LEU A 160 -3.18 0.07 21.11
N ASN A 161 -4.42 0.57 20.94
CA ASN A 161 -4.64 1.82 20.19
C ASN A 161 -4.00 3.03 20.91
N LYS A 162 -4.11 3.13 22.22
CA LYS A 162 -3.42 4.18 23.00
C LYS A 162 -1.90 4.09 22.91
N TRP A 163 -1.35 2.88 22.87
CA TRP A 163 0.09 2.70 22.64
C TRP A 163 0.50 3.20 21.25
N TYR A 164 -0.32 2.94 20.22
CA TYR A 164 -0.06 3.43 18.86
C TYR A 164 -0.03 4.97 18.77
N ASP A 165 -0.86 5.69 19.55
CA ASP A 165 -0.87 7.15 19.57
C ASP A 165 0.53 7.72 19.93
N TRP A 166 1.30 7.02 20.73
CA TRP A 166 2.65 7.43 21.15
C TRP A 166 3.73 6.79 20.29
N HIS A 167 3.53 5.53 19.93
CA HIS A 167 4.51 4.78 19.14
C HIS A 167 4.72 5.35 17.74
N MET A 168 3.68 5.88 17.11
CA MET A 168 3.82 6.54 15.80
C MET A 168 4.63 7.83 15.90
N ASP A 169 4.50 8.60 16.98
CA ASP A 169 5.35 9.77 17.23
C ASP A 169 6.82 9.35 17.42
N ASP A 170 7.09 8.24 18.11
CA ASP A 170 8.44 7.72 18.25
C ASP A 170 9.01 7.31 16.88
N ILE A 171 8.24 6.66 16.02
CA ILE A 171 8.69 6.27 14.69
C ILE A 171 9.08 7.51 13.86
N ILE A 172 8.23 8.55 13.81
CA ILE A 172 8.54 9.76 13.03
C ILE A 172 9.64 10.62 13.63
N SER A 173 10.04 10.38 14.89
CA SER A 173 11.23 11.00 15.47
C SER A 173 12.54 10.46 14.90
N THR A 174 12.46 9.35 14.13
CA THR A 174 13.63 8.76 13.46
C THR A 174 14.10 9.66 12.31
N PRO A 175 15.40 9.98 12.22
CA PRO A 175 15.93 10.74 11.09
C PRO A 175 15.60 10.09 9.74
N GLY A 176 15.06 10.89 8.81
CA GLY A 176 14.68 10.44 7.48
C GLY A 176 13.24 9.92 7.36
N ILE A 177 12.44 9.93 8.44
CA ILE A 177 11.00 9.69 8.42
C ILE A 177 10.28 11.02 8.62
N ARG A 178 9.50 11.46 7.63
CA ARG A 178 8.81 12.78 7.68
C ARG A 178 7.41 12.71 8.25
N GLY A 179 6.74 11.58 8.08
CA GLY A 179 5.37 11.39 8.55
C GLY A 179 4.89 9.97 8.33
N GLY A 180 3.67 9.71 8.74
CA GLY A 180 3.05 8.41 8.54
C GLY A 180 1.59 8.36 8.93
N ALA A 181 0.94 7.27 8.52
CA ALA A 181 -0.45 7.02 8.87
C ALA A 181 -0.69 5.53 9.15
N ARG A 182 -1.63 5.26 10.04
CA ARG A 182 -2.17 3.93 10.31
C ARG A 182 -3.55 3.82 9.70
N TYR A 183 -3.77 2.72 9.00
CA TYR A 183 -5.01 2.43 8.31
C TYR A 183 -5.60 1.11 8.82
N LYS A 184 -6.93 1.05 8.93
CA LYS A 184 -7.70 -0.15 9.27
C LYS A 184 -8.41 -0.68 8.03
N ILE A 185 -8.40 -2.00 7.86
CA ILE A 185 -9.09 -2.68 6.76
C ILE A 185 -10.58 -2.35 6.74
N ALA A 186 -11.10 -2.03 5.57
CA ALA A 186 -12.52 -1.81 5.31
C ALA A 186 -13.10 -2.94 4.44
N SER A 187 -12.40 -3.30 3.36
CA SER A 187 -12.81 -4.40 2.47
C SER A 187 -11.62 -5.00 1.74
N VAL A 188 -11.80 -6.25 1.30
CA VAL A 188 -10.81 -7.00 0.51
C VAL A 188 -11.47 -7.45 -0.79
N ASN A 189 -10.88 -7.10 -1.92
CA ASN A 189 -11.33 -7.55 -3.24
C ASN A 189 -10.55 -8.75 -3.75
N ALA A 190 -9.27 -8.87 -3.34
CA ALA A 190 -8.42 -9.99 -3.74
C ALA A 190 -7.37 -10.32 -2.68
N GLY A 191 -7.04 -11.60 -2.58
CA GLY A 191 -5.99 -12.12 -1.71
C GLY A 191 -6.26 -11.94 -0.21
N GLU A 192 -5.19 -11.95 0.57
CA GLU A 192 -5.26 -11.76 2.01
C GLU A 192 -4.77 -10.36 2.39
N ALA A 193 -5.46 -9.74 3.35
CA ALA A 193 -5.12 -8.44 3.88
C ALA A 193 -5.09 -8.46 5.40
N THR A 194 -4.17 -7.71 5.99
CA THR A 194 -4.07 -7.57 7.45
C THR A 194 -5.05 -6.54 7.97
N GLN A 195 -5.41 -6.65 9.24
CA GLN A 195 -6.38 -5.76 9.86
C GLN A 195 -5.91 -4.30 9.88
N PHE A 196 -4.61 -4.09 10.04
CA PHE A 196 -4.00 -2.76 10.01
C PHE A 196 -2.77 -2.73 9.11
N VAL A 197 -2.55 -1.56 8.51
CA VAL A 197 -1.33 -1.20 7.79
C VAL A 197 -0.83 0.12 8.35
N GLY A 198 0.44 0.17 8.74
CA GLY A 198 1.18 1.40 9.01
C GLY A 198 2.02 1.75 7.79
N ILE A 199 1.95 2.99 7.33
CA ILE A 199 2.72 3.50 6.21
C ILE A 199 3.44 4.76 6.68
N PHE A 200 4.77 4.76 6.60
CA PHE A 200 5.60 5.89 6.99
C PHE A 200 6.43 6.34 5.79
N GLU A 201 6.42 7.64 5.53
CA GLU A 201 7.07 8.26 4.40
C GLU A 201 8.53 8.59 4.72
N LEU A 202 9.42 8.17 3.83
CA LEU A 202 10.87 8.41 3.96
C LEU A 202 11.31 9.54 3.02
N GLU A 203 12.16 10.42 3.55
CA GLU A 203 12.79 11.52 2.79
C GLU A 203 14.00 11.07 1.96
N THR A 204 14.28 9.76 1.96
CA THR A 204 15.47 9.18 1.34
C THR A 204 15.16 7.80 0.81
N ASP A 205 15.91 7.39 -0.21
CA ASP A 205 15.94 6.00 -0.70
C ASP A 205 16.99 5.13 0.00
N ASP A 206 17.77 5.68 0.94
CA ASP A 206 18.71 4.93 1.81
C ASP A 206 17.94 4.23 2.95
N VAL A 207 17.15 3.24 2.57
CA VAL A 207 16.28 2.50 3.49
C VAL A 207 17.07 1.72 4.55
N GLU A 208 18.30 1.32 4.26
CA GLU A 208 19.16 0.59 5.21
C GLU A 208 19.59 1.49 6.35
N LYS A 209 19.96 2.74 6.04
CA LYS A 209 20.27 3.74 7.05
C LYS A 209 19.06 4.03 7.93
N VAL A 210 17.90 4.28 7.33
CA VAL A 210 16.66 4.55 8.08
C VAL A 210 16.30 3.36 8.98
N ALA A 211 16.46 2.13 8.51
CA ALA A 211 16.21 0.93 9.31
C ALA A 211 17.14 0.85 10.55
N GLY A 212 18.41 1.20 10.38
CA GLY A 212 19.38 1.26 11.47
C GLY A 212 19.02 2.34 12.50
N ASP A 213 18.70 3.54 12.02
CA ASP A 213 18.30 4.67 12.86
C ASP A 213 17.00 4.39 13.61
N LEU A 214 16.00 3.76 12.94
CA LEU A 214 14.75 3.36 13.58
C LEU A 214 14.97 2.36 14.72
N GLY A 215 15.83 1.37 14.50
CA GLY A 215 16.18 0.42 15.56
C GLY A 215 16.78 1.11 16.79
N ALA A 216 17.66 2.08 16.58
CA ALA A 216 18.25 2.89 17.67
C ALA A 216 17.20 3.78 18.36
N THR A 217 16.32 4.42 17.60
CA THR A 217 15.23 5.25 18.12
C THR A 217 14.28 4.43 18.99
N LEU A 218 13.80 3.30 18.50
CA LEU A 218 12.84 2.46 19.21
C LEU A 218 13.43 1.76 20.43
N ALA A 219 14.75 1.56 20.49
CA ALA A 219 15.42 0.99 21.68
C ALA A 219 15.28 1.89 22.92
N THR A 220 15.03 3.19 22.74
CA THR A 220 14.90 4.19 23.82
C THR A 220 13.60 4.96 23.77
N ALA A 221 12.64 4.50 22.97
CA ALA A 221 11.39 5.19 22.70
C ALA A 221 10.52 5.34 23.97
N PRO A 222 9.93 6.53 24.19
CA PRO A 222 9.01 6.76 25.31
C PRO A 222 7.77 5.87 25.31
N SER A 223 7.28 5.42 24.15
CA SER A 223 6.15 4.48 24.07
C SER A 223 6.47 3.10 24.67
N GLY A 224 7.75 2.79 24.84
CA GLY A 224 8.22 1.50 25.30
C GLY A 224 7.99 0.38 24.29
N GLY A 225 8.08 -0.86 24.77
CA GLY A 225 7.82 -2.04 23.94
C GLY A 225 6.35 -2.22 23.59
N ILE A 226 6.07 -3.10 22.63
CA ILE A 226 4.70 -3.51 22.28
C ILE A 226 4.01 -4.01 23.57
N PRO A 227 2.76 -3.58 23.84
CA PRO A 227 2.01 -4.09 24.99
C PRO A 227 1.90 -5.61 24.97
N THR A 228 1.73 -6.19 26.15
CA THR A 228 1.51 -7.63 26.30
C THR A 228 0.06 -7.93 26.66
N THR A 229 -0.40 -9.10 26.25
CA THR A 229 -1.67 -9.68 26.65
C THR A 229 -1.62 -10.14 28.11
N GLU A 230 -2.74 -10.57 28.67
CA GLU A 230 -2.78 -11.16 30.04
C GLU A 230 -1.89 -12.41 30.16
N SER A 231 -1.70 -13.15 29.08
CA SER A 231 -0.80 -14.30 29.02
C SER A 231 0.69 -13.93 28.99
N GLY A 232 1.02 -12.64 28.81
CA GLY A 232 2.38 -12.13 28.66
C GLY A 232 2.94 -12.21 27.23
N ALA A 233 2.13 -12.64 26.25
CA ALA A 233 2.50 -12.61 24.84
C ALA A 233 2.40 -11.18 24.26
N SER A 234 2.96 -10.94 23.08
CA SER A 234 2.77 -9.67 22.36
C SER A 234 1.28 -9.44 22.08
N ALA A 235 0.80 -8.23 22.33
CA ALA A 235 -0.56 -7.82 21.97
C ALA A 235 -0.71 -7.52 20.47
N LEU A 236 0.38 -7.56 19.69
CA LEU A 236 0.42 -7.27 18.28
C LEU A 236 1.05 -8.42 17.49
N ASP A 237 0.31 -8.94 16.53
CA ASP A 237 0.83 -9.82 15.50
C ASP A 237 1.38 -8.98 14.34
N ILE A 238 2.63 -9.23 13.95
CA ILE A 238 3.31 -8.56 12.83
C ILE A 238 3.50 -9.59 11.71
N PHE A 239 2.75 -9.42 10.63
CA PHE A 239 2.80 -10.30 9.45
C PHE A 239 3.81 -9.83 8.42
N GLY A 240 4.17 -8.56 8.43
CA GLY A 240 5.17 -7.99 7.56
C GLY A 240 5.70 -6.67 8.07
N PHE A 241 7.00 -6.45 7.83
CA PHE A 241 7.70 -5.21 8.11
C PHE A 241 8.73 -5.03 7.02
N ALA A 242 8.51 -4.07 6.14
CA ALA A 242 9.26 -3.93 4.91
C ALA A 242 9.52 -2.47 4.54
N TYR A 243 10.61 -2.25 3.83
CA TYR A 243 10.99 -0.99 3.25
C TYR A 243 10.90 -1.06 1.73
N TYR A 244 10.36 -0.01 1.15
CA TYR A 244 10.17 0.13 -0.27
C TYR A 244 10.84 1.41 -0.77
N LYS A 245 11.27 1.42 -2.04
CA LYS A 245 11.73 2.61 -2.76
C LYS A 245 10.70 3.05 -3.78
N LEU A 246 10.59 4.34 -4.01
CA LEU A 246 9.70 4.88 -5.04
C LEU A 246 10.09 4.32 -6.40
N GLU A 247 9.15 3.66 -7.06
CA GLU A 247 9.28 3.18 -8.43
C GLU A 247 8.76 4.22 -9.42
N SER A 248 7.58 4.77 -9.13
CA SER A 248 6.96 5.78 -9.97
C SER A 248 5.82 6.51 -9.27
N ALA A 249 5.57 7.74 -9.70
CA ALA A 249 4.42 8.56 -9.32
C ALA A 249 3.64 8.96 -10.60
N PRO A 250 2.86 8.03 -11.21
CA PRO A 250 2.18 8.27 -12.47
C PRO A 250 1.11 9.37 -12.37
N THR A 251 0.90 10.08 -13.46
CA THR A 251 -0.20 11.03 -13.65
C THR A 251 -1.33 10.39 -14.46
N LYS A 252 -2.41 11.15 -14.69
CA LYS A 252 -3.52 10.69 -15.56
C LYS A 252 -3.16 10.57 -17.04
N GLU A 253 -1.99 11.04 -17.44
CA GLU A 253 -1.53 10.97 -18.81
C GLU A 253 -0.85 9.62 -19.07
N HIS A 254 -1.25 8.94 -20.15
CA HIS A 254 -0.61 7.71 -20.56
C HIS A 254 0.75 8.02 -21.19
N THR A 255 1.79 7.29 -20.81
CA THR A 255 3.14 7.42 -21.34
C THR A 255 3.41 6.47 -22.50
N LEU A 256 2.68 5.37 -22.56
CA LEU A 256 2.73 4.42 -23.68
C LEU A 256 1.58 4.74 -24.63
N LEU A 257 1.87 5.51 -25.62
CA LEU A 257 0.93 5.78 -26.72
C LEU A 257 1.18 4.84 -27.89
N PRO A 258 0.14 4.50 -28.64
CA PRO A 258 0.20 3.59 -29.77
C PRO A 258 1.11 4.03 -30.86
#